data_11f041e74b23d180f563254c831f8ea3
#
_entry.id   11f041e74b23d180f563254c831f8ea3
#
_cell.length_a   1.000
_cell.length_b   1.000
_cell.length_c   1.000
_cell.angle_alpha   90.00
_cell.angle_beta   90.00
_cell.angle_gamma   90.00
#
_symmetry.space_group_name_H-M   'P 1'
#
loop_
_entity.id
_entity.type
_entity.pdbx_description
1 polymer ?
#
loop_
_entity_poly.entity_id
_entity_poly.type
_entity_poly.pdbx_seq_one_letter_code
_entity_poly.pdbx_strand_id
1 'polypeptide(L)'
;IVRKDTILEDMHINFMVYNKAVLMLGEAPSIEARDYLEKQIKQKAPKIRQFINEVSVMPNSSYLSRAKDGIITVQVEALFLDQEVFHPAHVQVITERRTVYLMGSVTKREAEHATNLATKAKNVDKVVKLFNYLLVRPAKEIERDNKRKVEAERRAELEAKKTELEAAQTALQQQINELGTN
;
A
#
# COMPACT_ATOMS: atom_id res chain seq x y z
N ILE A 1 -19.65 10.77 24.79
CA ILE A 1 -20.00 11.89 23.89
C ILE A 1 -18.66 12.51 23.52
N VAL A 2 -18.08 12.06 22.40
CA VAL A 2 -16.93 12.75 21.80
C VAL A 2 -17.52 14.03 21.23
N ARG A 3 -17.25 15.19 21.84
CA ARG A 3 -17.41 16.47 21.15
C ARG A 3 -16.60 16.33 19.87
N LYS A 4 -17.25 16.44 18.71
CA LYS A 4 -16.55 16.68 17.46
C LYS A 4 -15.72 17.93 17.68
N ASP A 5 -14.42 17.76 17.87
CA ASP A 5 -13.55 18.91 17.96
C ASP A 5 -13.54 19.55 16.58
N THR A 6 -14.19 20.67 16.43
CA THR A 6 -14.27 21.45 15.19
C THR A 6 -12.90 21.71 14.57
N ILE A 7 -11.84 21.69 15.38
CA ILE A 7 -10.44 21.79 14.94
C ILE A 7 -10.04 20.65 13.96
N LEU A 8 -10.71 19.48 14.03
CA LEU A 8 -10.36 18.32 13.20
C LEU A 8 -11.25 18.20 11.93
N GLU A 9 -12.28 19.02 11.80
CA GLU A 9 -13.25 18.90 10.68
C GLU A 9 -12.60 19.21 9.31
N ASP A 10 -11.62 20.10 9.28
CA ASP A 10 -10.94 20.54 8.05
C ASP A 10 -9.55 19.85 7.86
N MET A 11 -9.36 18.68 8.43
CA MET A 11 -8.13 17.91 8.26
C MET A 11 -8.35 16.75 7.29
N HIS A 12 -7.36 16.51 6.45
CA HIS A 12 -7.24 15.28 5.70
C HIS A 12 -6.03 14.49 6.19
N ILE A 13 -6.27 13.38 6.88
CA ILE A 13 -5.21 12.62 7.52
C ILE A 13 -5.24 11.15 7.09
N ASN A 14 -4.10 10.68 6.64
CA ASN A 14 -3.81 9.30 6.33
C ASN A 14 -2.82 8.71 7.33
N PHE A 15 -2.96 7.43 7.60
CA PHE A 15 -2.07 6.69 8.50
C PHE A 15 -1.49 5.46 7.80
N MET A 16 -0.20 5.24 8.04
CA MET A 16 0.44 3.96 7.77
C MET A 16 1.01 3.42 9.09
N VAL A 17 0.74 2.14 9.37
CA VAL A 17 1.17 1.50 10.61
C VAL A 17 1.96 0.24 10.30
N TYR A 18 3.18 0.16 10.81
CA TYR A 18 4.03 -1.00 10.65
C TYR A 18 4.84 -1.26 11.94
N ASN A 19 4.74 -2.46 12.48
CA ASN A 19 5.53 -2.90 13.66
C ASN A 19 5.59 -1.88 14.81
N LYS A 20 4.44 -1.29 15.20
CA LYS A 20 4.30 -0.24 16.23
C LYS A 20 4.94 1.11 15.87
N ALA A 21 5.38 1.30 14.63
CA ALA A 21 5.65 2.61 14.08
C ALA A 21 4.39 3.12 13.38
N VAL A 22 4.09 4.40 13.56
CA VAL A 22 2.95 5.08 12.93
C VAL A 22 3.49 6.27 12.16
N LEU A 23 3.15 6.31 10.88
CA LEU A 23 3.33 7.48 10.03
C LEU A 23 1.96 8.16 9.88
N MET A 24 1.92 9.45 10.14
CA MET A 24 0.76 10.31 9.95
C MET A 24 1.06 11.29 8.83
N LEU A 25 0.22 11.32 7.81
CA LEU A 25 0.35 12.10 6.57
C LEU A 25 -0.91 12.91 6.31
N GLY A 26 -0.81 13.88 5.43
CA GLY A 26 -1.94 14.65 4.94
C GLY A 26 -1.82 16.14 5.19
N GLU A 27 -2.96 16.82 5.33
CA GLU A 27 -3.03 18.26 5.52
C GLU A 27 -3.81 18.63 6.78
N ALA A 28 -3.31 19.67 7.46
CA ALA A 28 -3.95 20.30 8.62
C ALA A 28 -4.07 21.82 8.41
N PRO A 29 -5.16 22.45 8.84
CA PRO A 29 -5.38 23.88 8.66
C PRO A 29 -4.41 24.75 9.49
N SER A 30 -3.85 24.21 10.57
CA SER A 30 -2.90 24.93 11.43
C SER A 30 -1.93 23.99 12.15
N ILE A 31 -0.86 24.55 12.69
CA ILE A 31 0.12 23.84 13.52
C ILE A 31 -0.57 23.30 14.77
N GLU A 32 -1.43 24.08 15.38
CA GLU A 32 -2.16 23.72 16.60
C GLU A 32 -3.06 22.49 16.37
N ALA A 33 -3.76 22.44 15.23
CA ALA A 33 -4.61 21.30 14.85
C ALA A 33 -3.78 20.03 14.65
N ARG A 34 -2.67 20.13 13.92
CA ARG A 34 -1.72 19.04 13.71
C ARG A 34 -1.17 18.49 15.03
N ASP A 35 -0.64 19.37 15.88
CA ASP A 35 0.01 18.98 17.12
C ASP A 35 -1.01 18.46 18.15
N TYR A 36 -2.24 19.02 18.15
CA TYR A 36 -3.34 18.50 18.95
C TYR A 36 -3.68 17.06 18.59
N LEU A 37 -3.82 16.77 17.29
CA LEU A 37 -4.12 15.41 16.82
C LEU A 37 -3.00 14.44 17.19
N GLU A 38 -1.74 14.80 16.98
CA GLU A 38 -0.58 13.99 17.38
C GLU A 38 -0.63 13.64 18.87
N LYS A 39 -0.88 14.64 19.72
CA LYS A 39 -1.00 14.46 21.18
C LYS A 39 -2.12 13.49 21.54
N GLN A 40 -3.30 13.63 20.92
CA GLN A 40 -4.43 12.73 21.15
C GLN A 40 -4.11 11.28 20.78
N ILE A 41 -3.43 11.07 19.65
CA ILE A 41 -3.06 9.73 19.20
C ILE A 41 -2.05 9.11 20.16
N LYS A 42 -0.99 9.82 20.53
CA LYS A 42 0.03 9.32 21.47
C LYS A 42 -0.57 8.95 22.83
N GLN A 43 -1.53 9.72 23.31
CA GLN A 43 -2.22 9.43 24.58
C GLN A 43 -3.10 8.19 24.51
N LYS A 44 -3.82 7.99 23.37
CA LYS A 44 -4.76 6.87 23.20
C LYS A 44 -4.08 5.57 22.78
N ALA A 45 -2.88 5.66 22.24
CA ALA A 45 -2.14 4.50 21.71
C ALA A 45 -0.72 4.38 22.36
N PRO A 46 -0.61 4.10 23.66
CA PRO A 46 0.67 4.06 24.38
C PRO A 46 1.62 2.95 23.90
N LYS A 47 1.15 2.03 23.09
CA LYS A 47 1.96 0.94 22.52
C LYS A 47 2.75 1.35 21.27
N ILE A 48 2.55 2.55 20.74
CA ILE A 48 3.33 3.10 19.65
C ILE A 48 4.77 3.29 20.12
N ARG A 49 5.73 2.74 19.34
CA ARG A 49 7.16 2.89 19.62
C ARG A 49 7.78 4.07 18.89
N GLN A 50 7.29 4.33 17.68
CA GLN A 50 7.77 5.41 16.83
C GLN A 50 6.56 6.12 16.21
N PHE A 51 6.53 7.43 16.31
CA PHE A 51 5.51 8.26 15.68
C PHE A 51 6.20 9.26 14.76
N ILE A 52 5.85 9.24 13.49
CA ILE A 52 6.39 10.11 12.45
C ILE A 52 5.25 10.97 11.97
N ASN A 53 5.40 12.28 12.08
CA ASN A 53 4.40 13.26 11.67
C ASN A 53 4.93 14.01 10.44
N GLU A 54 4.37 13.72 9.27
CA GLU A 54 4.65 14.34 7.99
C GLU A 54 3.42 15.12 7.47
N VAL A 55 2.52 15.53 8.39
CA VAL A 55 1.36 16.35 8.05
C VAL A 55 1.79 17.76 7.69
N SER A 56 1.40 18.21 6.51
CA SER A 56 1.64 19.56 6.03
C SER A 56 0.60 20.54 6.57
N VAL A 57 1.04 21.73 6.98
CA VAL A 57 0.12 22.79 7.42
C VAL A 57 -0.30 23.60 6.19
N MET A 58 -1.48 23.30 5.68
CA MET A 58 -2.03 23.90 4.46
C MET A 58 -3.51 23.50 4.27
N PRO A 59 -4.24 24.16 3.37
CA PRO A 59 -5.57 23.74 2.96
C PRO A 59 -5.57 22.31 2.39
N ASN A 60 -6.67 21.59 2.60
CA ASN A 60 -6.84 20.23 2.10
C ASN A 60 -6.66 20.15 0.58
N SER A 61 -5.97 19.13 0.14
CA SER A 61 -5.85 18.76 -1.27
C SER A 61 -7.21 18.40 -1.87
N SER A 62 -7.37 18.64 -3.18
CA SER A 62 -8.59 18.27 -3.89
C SER A 62 -8.75 16.75 -3.99
N TYR A 63 -10.00 16.28 -4.13
CA TYR A 63 -10.29 14.87 -4.40
C TYR A 63 -9.54 14.32 -5.62
N LEU A 64 -9.36 15.15 -6.66
CA LEU A 64 -8.62 14.76 -7.85
C LEU A 64 -7.12 14.57 -7.56
N SER A 65 -6.53 15.41 -6.70
CA SER A 65 -5.14 15.24 -6.26
C SER A 65 -4.96 13.91 -5.53
N ARG A 66 -5.84 13.62 -4.57
CA ARG A 66 -5.83 12.36 -3.80
C ARG A 66 -6.02 11.12 -4.68
N ALA A 67 -6.92 11.20 -5.68
CA ALA A 67 -7.10 10.12 -6.65
C ALA A 67 -5.81 9.86 -7.46
N LYS A 68 -5.08 10.91 -7.84
CA LYS A 68 -3.78 10.77 -8.51
C LYS A 68 -2.73 10.10 -7.60
N ASP A 69 -2.71 10.46 -6.33
CA ASP A 69 -1.82 9.82 -5.34
C ASP A 69 -2.15 8.32 -5.18
N GLY A 70 -3.42 7.95 -5.16
CA GLY A 70 -3.86 6.56 -5.18
C GLY A 70 -3.37 5.80 -6.42
N ILE A 71 -3.42 6.42 -7.60
CA ILE A 71 -2.89 5.82 -8.84
C ILE A 71 -1.37 5.60 -8.74
N ILE A 72 -0.61 6.54 -8.18
CA ILE A 72 0.82 6.39 -7.96
C ILE A 72 1.10 5.22 -7.02
N THR A 73 0.38 5.12 -5.90
CA THR A 73 0.50 3.98 -4.97
C THR A 73 0.32 2.65 -5.69
N VAL A 74 -0.75 2.49 -6.46
CA VAL A 74 -1.03 1.27 -7.23
C VAL A 74 0.07 0.96 -8.25
N GLN A 75 0.62 1.98 -8.93
CA GLN A 75 1.75 1.78 -9.86
C GLN A 75 3.00 1.25 -9.14
N VAL A 76 3.33 1.80 -7.97
CA VAL A 76 4.47 1.33 -7.17
C VAL A 76 4.25 -0.10 -6.68
N GLU A 77 3.05 -0.42 -6.19
CA GLU A 77 2.69 -1.77 -5.75
C GLU A 77 2.76 -2.78 -6.89
N ALA A 78 2.31 -2.41 -8.09
CA ALA A 78 2.42 -3.26 -9.29
C ALA A 78 3.90 -3.55 -9.63
N LEU A 79 4.79 -2.55 -9.57
CA LEU A 79 6.22 -2.75 -9.77
C LEU A 79 6.85 -3.66 -8.70
N PHE A 80 6.28 -3.68 -7.49
CA PHE A 80 6.73 -4.58 -6.43
C PHE A 80 6.27 -6.02 -6.63
N LEU A 81 5.19 -6.25 -7.35
CA LEU A 81 4.74 -7.60 -7.71
C LEU A 81 5.63 -8.22 -8.79
N ASP A 82 6.12 -7.43 -9.72
CA ASP A 82 6.91 -7.87 -10.88
C ASP A 82 8.42 -7.84 -10.60
N GLN A 83 8.84 -8.39 -9.44
CA GLN A 83 10.25 -8.49 -9.08
C GLN A 83 10.50 -9.65 -8.09
N GLU A 84 11.78 -10.08 -7.96
CA GLU A 84 12.17 -11.26 -7.16
C GLU A 84 13.07 -10.95 -5.95
N VAL A 85 13.47 -9.68 -5.76
CA VAL A 85 14.47 -9.32 -4.73
C VAL A 85 13.89 -9.35 -3.32
N PHE A 86 12.59 -9.02 -3.18
CA PHE A 86 11.88 -9.06 -1.90
C PHE A 86 10.40 -9.44 -2.11
N HIS A 87 9.76 -9.95 -1.06
CA HIS A 87 8.32 -10.18 -1.12
C HIS A 87 7.56 -8.87 -0.93
N PRO A 88 6.57 -8.52 -1.77
CA PRO A 88 5.84 -7.24 -1.69
C PRO A 88 5.28 -6.92 -0.31
N ALA A 89 4.83 -7.93 0.45
CA ALA A 89 4.31 -7.75 1.80
C ALA A 89 5.32 -7.21 2.83
N HIS A 90 6.60 -7.12 2.49
CA HIS A 90 7.64 -6.56 3.38
C HIS A 90 7.74 -5.04 3.31
N VAL A 91 7.14 -4.43 2.29
CA VAL A 91 7.18 -2.98 2.07
C VAL A 91 5.75 -2.46 1.88
N GLN A 92 5.31 -1.62 2.79
CA GLN A 92 4.07 -0.86 2.64
C GLN A 92 4.34 0.43 1.88
N VAL A 93 3.39 0.82 1.06
CA VAL A 93 3.45 2.01 0.21
C VAL A 93 2.27 2.91 0.51
N ILE A 94 2.50 4.19 0.63
CA ILE A 94 1.47 5.22 0.59
C ILE A 94 2.02 6.44 -0.17
N THR A 95 1.17 7.07 -0.93
CA THR A 95 1.52 8.32 -1.63
C THR A 95 0.70 9.46 -1.06
N GLU A 96 1.39 10.55 -0.76
CA GLU A 96 0.77 11.82 -0.37
C GLU A 96 1.47 12.94 -1.13
N ARG A 97 0.70 13.72 -1.89
CA ARG A 97 1.20 14.85 -2.68
C ARG A 97 2.40 14.46 -3.56
N ARG A 98 2.24 13.36 -4.33
CA ARG A 98 3.26 12.80 -5.23
C ARG A 98 4.57 12.39 -4.53
N THR A 99 4.58 12.38 -3.19
CA THR A 99 5.66 11.81 -2.38
C THR A 99 5.27 10.41 -1.99
N VAL A 100 6.08 9.44 -2.38
CA VAL A 100 5.90 8.01 -2.04
C VAL A 100 6.64 7.74 -0.73
N TYR A 101 5.93 7.23 0.26
CA TYR A 101 6.48 6.79 1.54
C TYR A 101 6.54 5.27 1.55
N LEU A 102 7.72 4.74 1.83
CA LEU A 102 7.99 3.31 1.92
C LEU A 102 8.30 2.94 3.36
N MET A 103 7.52 2.04 3.95
CA MET A 103 7.71 1.57 5.32
C MET A 103 7.78 0.04 5.35
N GLY A 104 8.69 -0.52 6.15
CA GLY A 104 8.84 -1.97 6.24
C GLY A 104 10.08 -2.39 7.01
N SER A 105 10.23 -3.71 7.22
CA SER A 105 11.47 -4.30 7.73
C SER A 105 12.17 -5.01 6.59
N VAL A 106 13.29 -4.48 6.14
CA VAL A 106 13.99 -4.90 4.92
C VAL A 106 15.49 -4.87 5.09
N THR A 107 16.21 -5.69 4.34
CA THR A 107 17.66 -5.57 4.22
C THR A 107 18.04 -4.34 3.40
N LYS A 108 19.29 -3.90 3.46
CA LYS A 108 19.77 -2.77 2.65
C LYS A 108 19.54 -3.00 1.15
N ARG A 109 19.82 -4.21 0.66
CA ARG A 109 19.61 -4.58 -0.75
C ARG A 109 18.13 -4.45 -1.16
N GLU A 110 17.23 -4.96 -0.35
CA GLU A 110 15.77 -4.88 -0.58
C GLU A 110 15.28 -3.43 -0.55
N ALA A 111 15.75 -2.63 0.42
CA ALA A 111 15.43 -1.21 0.53
C ALA A 111 15.85 -0.40 -0.69
N GLU A 112 17.07 -0.63 -1.19
CA GLU A 112 17.60 0.02 -2.40
C GLU A 112 16.78 -0.38 -3.61
N HIS A 113 16.48 -1.65 -3.76
CA HIS A 113 15.68 -2.16 -4.88
C HIS A 113 14.25 -1.58 -4.86
N ALA A 114 13.57 -1.62 -3.71
CA ALA A 114 12.23 -1.04 -3.55
C ALA A 114 12.22 0.47 -3.85
N THR A 115 13.24 1.20 -3.38
CA THR A 115 13.37 2.64 -3.66
C THR A 115 13.53 2.90 -5.16
N ASN A 116 14.42 2.14 -5.83
CA ASN A 116 14.66 2.27 -7.26
C ASN A 116 13.41 1.94 -8.10
N LEU A 117 12.61 0.97 -7.68
CA LEU A 117 11.34 0.67 -8.33
C LEU A 117 10.33 1.81 -8.13
N ALA A 118 10.19 2.31 -6.91
CA ALA A 118 9.26 3.40 -6.60
C ALA A 118 9.56 4.68 -7.42
N THR A 119 10.84 4.98 -7.69
CA THR A 119 11.22 6.14 -8.52
C THR A 119 10.87 5.97 -10.00
N LYS A 120 10.59 4.75 -10.48
CA LYS A 120 10.16 4.49 -11.86
C LYS A 120 8.68 4.74 -12.09
N ALA A 121 7.87 4.83 -11.05
CA ALA A 121 6.45 5.12 -11.17
C ALA A 121 6.25 6.54 -11.71
N LYS A 122 5.25 6.71 -12.57
CA LYS A 122 4.97 8.01 -13.21
C LYS A 122 4.45 9.01 -12.18
N ASN A 123 4.87 10.26 -12.32
CA ASN A 123 4.45 11.39 -11.49
C ASN A 123 4.90 11.31 -10.01
N VAL A 124 5.91 10.53 -9.68
CA VAL A 124 6.58 10.57 -8.38
C VAL A 124 7.57 11.72 -8.34
N ASP A 125 7.41 12.61 -7.37
CA ASP A 125 8.34 13.73 -7.16
C ASP A 125 9.43 13.37 -6.14
N LYS A 126 9.08 12.55 -5.14
CA LYS A 126 9.99 12.19 -4.04
C LYS A 126 9.66 10.79 -3.49
N VAL A 127 10.69 10.08 -3.04
CA VAL A 127 10.55 8.82 -2.28
C VAL A 127 11.16 8.99 -0.90
N VAL A 128 10.38 8.72 0.15
CA VAL A 128 10.79 8.78 1.56
C VAL A 128 10.89 7.36 2.09
N LYS A 129 12.04 7.01 2.65
CA LYS A 129 12.36 5.70 3.20
C LYS A 129 12.19 5.70 4.71
N LEU A 130 11.26 4.91 5.23
CA LEU A 130 10.98 4.73 6.66
C LEU A 130 11.20 3.27 7.04
N PHE A 131 12.34 2.72 6.63
CA PHE A 131 12.66 1.30 6.81
C PHE A 131 13.29 1.01 8.16
N ASN A 132 12.89 -0.13 8.75
CA ASN A 132 13.66 -0.82 9.76
C ASN A 132 14.62 -1.77 9.05
N TYR A 133 15.93 -1.55 9.18
CA TYR A 133 16.93 -2.32 8.46
C TYR A 133 17.27 -3.62 9.18
N LEU A 134 17.13 -4.72 8.46
CA LEU A 134 17.56 -6.05 8.87
C LEU A 134 18.96 -6.32 8.37
N LEU A 135 19.78 -6.98 9.18
CA LEU A 135 21.09 -7.51 8.73
C LEU A 135 20.89 -8.66 7.73
N VAL A 136 19.99 -9.57 8.07
CA VAL A 136 19.63 -10.73 7.25
C VAL A 136 18.12 -10.99 7.43
N ARG A 137 17.44 -11.45 6.38
CA ARG A 137 16.05 -11.87 6.47
C ARG A 137 15.92 -13.16 7.29
N PRO A 138 15.03 -13.23 8.29
CA PRO A 138 14.84 -14.44 9.07
C PRO A 138 14.40 -15.63 8.20
N ALA A 139 14.99 -16.80 8.40
CA ALA A 139 14.74 -18.01 7.61
C ALA A 139 13.23 -18.40 7.59
N LYS A 140 12.53 -18.23 8.71
CA LYS A 140 11.07 -18.46 8.80
C LYS A 140 10.26 -17.53 7.89
N GLU A 141 10.71 -16.30 7.65
CA GLU A 141 10.06 -15.38 6.73
C GLU A 141 10.29 -15.82 5.29
N ILE A 142 11.51 -16.22 4.93
CA ILE A 142 11.83 -16.77 3.61
C ILE A 142 10.96 -17.99 3.31
N GLU A 143 10.86 -18.93 4.26
CA GLU A 143 10.02 -20.13 4.09
C GLU A 143 8.53 -19.77 3.89
N ARG A 144 8.02 -18.83 4.68
CA ARG A 144 6.63 -18.35 4.56
C ARG A 144 6.37 -17.69 3.20
N ASP A 145 7.32 -16.88 2.72
CA ASP A 145 7.19 -16.16 1.46
C ASP A 145 7.24 -17.14 0.28
N ASN A 146 8.12 -18.13 0.32
CA ASN A 146 8.16 -19.21 -0.66
C ASN A 146 6.83 -20.00 -0.71
N LYS A 147 6.25 -20.34 0.45
CA LYS A 147 4.94 -20.98 0.51
C LYS A 147 3.84 -20.12 -0.12
N ARG A 148 3.82 -18.82 0.17
CA ARG A 148 2.86 -17.88 -0.41
C ARG A 148 3.00 -17.76 -1.92
N LYS A 149 4.25 -17.73 -2.43
CA LYS A 149 4.51 -17.68 -3.88
C LYS A 149 3.94 -18.92 -4.57
N VAL A 150 4.27 -20.12 -4.07
CA VAL A 150 3.75 -21.39 -4.62
C VAL A 150 2.22 -21.46 -4.55
N GLU A 151 1.62 -20.99 -3.47
CA GLU A 151 0.17 -20.99 -3.31
C GLU A 151 -0.52 -20.00 -4.27
N ALA A 152 0.10 -18.81 -4.50
CA ALA A 152 -0.39 -17.83 -5.45
C ALA A 152 -0.32 -18.36 -6.89
N GLU A 153 0.80 -18.97 -7.28
CA GLU A 153 0.99 -19.60 -8.60
C GLU A 153 -0.06 -20.70 -8.83
N ARG A 154 -0.29 -21.54 -7.83
CA ARG A 154 -1.32 -22.59 -7.90
C ARG A 154 -2.74 -22.02 -8.05
N ARG A 155 -3.06 -20.95 -7.33
CA ARG A 155 -4.36 -20.26 -7.48
C ARG A 155 -4.54 -19.67 -8.87
N ALA A 156 -3.50 -19.01 -9.40
CA ALA A 156 -3.53 -18.43 -10.74
C ALA A 156 -3.74 -19.52 -11.82
N GLU A 157 -3.06 -20.69 -11.68
CA GLU A 157 -3.24 -21.81 -12.59
C GLU A 157 -4.67 -22.38 -12.52
N LEU A 158 -5.24 -22.51 -11.31
CA LEU A 158 -6.61 -23.01 -11.15
C LEU A 158 -7.64 -22.03 -11.75
N GLU A 159 -7.44 -20.74 -11.57
CA GLU A 159 -8.35 -19.73 -12.11
C GLU A 159 -8.26 -19.66 -13.64
N ALA A 160 -7.06 -19.81 -14.19
CA ALA A 160 -6.87 -19.91 -15.66
C ALA A 160 -7.61 -21.13 -16.24
N LYS A 161 -7.48 -22.32 -15.61
CA LYS A 161 -8.19 -23.53 -16.02
C LYS A 161 -9.70 -23.40 -15.91
N LYS A 162 -10.18 -22.72 -14.86
CA LYS A 162 -11.61 -22.45 -14.67
C LYS A 162 -12.16 -21.56 -15.79
N THR A 163 -11.46 -20.49 -16.12
CA THR A 163 -11.83 -19.56 -17.20
C THR A 163 -11.87 -20.31 -18.55
N GLU A 164 -10.89 -21.16 -18.81
CA GLU A 164 -10.85 -22.00 -20.02
C GLU A 164 -12.05 -22.95 -20.11
N LEU A 165 -12.38 -23.61 -18.98
CA LEU A 165 -13.53 -24.52 -18.90
C LEU A 165 -14.85 -23.80 -19.12
N GLU A 166 -15.04 -22.62 -18.52
CA GLU A 166 -16.23 -21.79 -18.69
C GLU A 166 -16.39 -21.33 -20.17
N ALA A 167 -15.27 -20.94 -20.81
CA ALA A 167 -15.27 -20.61 -22.24
C ALA A 167 -15.65 -21.81 -23.13
N ALA A 168 -15.10 -23.00 -22.83
CA ALA A 168 -15.45 -24.24 -23.54
C ALA A 168 -16.92 -24.63 -23.36
N GLN A 169 -17.47 -24.50 -22.15
CA GLN A 169 -18.88 -24.75 -21.88
C GLN A 169 -19.79 -23.80 -22.65
N THR A 170 -19.43 -22.52 -22.70
CA THR A 170 -20.18 -21.49 -23.45
C THR A 170 -20.20 -21.80 -24.95
N ALA A 171 -19.04 -22.16 -25.51
CA ALA A 171 -18.92 -22.54 -26.94
C ALA A 171 -19.75 -23.78 -27.24
N LEU A 172 -19.72 -24.80 -26.38
CA LEU A 172 -20.51 -26.01 -26.56
C LEU A 172 -22.04 -25.72 -26.52
N GLN A 173 -22.46 -24.87 -25.57
CA GLN A 173 -23.87 -24.46 -25.48
C GLN A 173 -24.34 -23.70 -26.71
N GLN A 174 -23.49 -22.85 -27.33
CA GLN A 174 -23.79 -22.19 -28.57
C GLN A 174 -23.99 -23.18 -29.73
N GLN A 175 -23.10 -24.17 -29.86
CA GLN A 175 -23.23 -25.22 -30.87
C GLN A 175 -24.52 -26.03 -30.74
N ILE A 176 -24.88 -26.39 -29.47
CA ILE A 176 -26.15 -27.10 -29.19
C ILE A 176 -27.36 -26.27 -29.63
N ASN A 177 -27.36 -24.98 -29.32
CA ASN A 177 -28.46 -24.09 -29.71
C ASN A 177 -28.57 -23.94 -31.24
N GLU A 178 -27.46 -23.89 -31.97
CA GLU A 178 -27.46 -23.83 -33.45
C GLU A 178 -27.97 -25.12 -34.10
N LEU A 179 -27.67 -26.28 -33.50
CA LEU A 179 -28.16 -27.57 -33.99
C LEU A 179 -29.65 -27.83 -33.67
N GLY A 180 -30.18 -27.21 -32.59
CA GLY A 180 -31.57 -27.36 -32.18
C GLY A 180 -32.55 -26.44 -32.90
N THR A 181 -32.08 -25.50 -33.74
CA THR A 181 -32.90 -24.54 -34.47
C THR A 181 -33.08 -24.92 -35.98
N ASN A 182 -32.56 -26.05 -36.40
CA ASN A 182 -32.81 -26.66 -37.72
C ASN A 182 -33.79 -27.83 -37.55
#